data_10a2e6db7bc22c5258f3d55b361c4fb9
#
_entry.id   10a2e6db7bc22c5258f3d55b361c4fb9
#
_cell.length_a   1.000
_cell.length_b   1.000
_cell.length_c   1.000
_cell.angle_alpha   90.00
_cell.angle_beta   90.00
_cell.angle_gamma   90.00
#
_symmetry.space_group_name_H-M   'P 1'
#
loop_
_entity.id
_entity.type
_entity.pdbx_description
1 polymer ?
#
loop_
_entity_poly.entity_id
_entity_poly.type
_entity_poly.pdbx_seq_one_letter_code
_entity_poly.pdbx_strand_id
1 'polypeptide(L)'
;MFELNEVLLQGEPRTLSMMAKEGQLTCLTGDDPTRLTRWLLAMLGFVPVVHGFICIDGEPLTVATAPVFRGLMAYAPSQLKAGGEVKTYEPPSVQDVFNLKANRERPISNGILSEEMRRVGASVGKEQAQLLAVAGLLGKPILLADNPPVEALAYLQRLLQQGAIVIATSKDGRLLAEASQVVEV
;
A
#
# COMPACT_ATOMS: atom_id res chain seq x y z
N MET A 1 -6.15 -11.90 7.07
CA MET A 1 -5.78 -11.02 8.21
C MET A 1 -4.31 -10.65 8.12
N PHE A 2 -3.94 -9.38 8.36
CA PHE A 2 -2.56 -8.89 8.36
C PHE A 2 -2.19 -8.32 9.74
N GLU A 3 -1.06 -8.72 10.31
CA GLU A 3 -0.69 -8.41 11.70
C GLU A 3 0.75 -7.90 11.82
N LEU A 4 0.93 -6.89 12.66
CA LEU A 4 2.20 -6.52 13.28
C LEU A 4 2.12 -6.86 14.76
N ASN A 5 3.09 -7.59 15.27
CA ASN A 5 3.17 -7.96 16.68
C ASN A 5 4.50 -7.48 17.27
N GLU A 6 4.42 -6.45 18.11
CA GLU A 6 5.58 -5.79 18.75
C GLU A 6 6.71 -5.47 17.79
N VAL A 7 6.39 -5.07 16.56
CA VAL A 7 7.39 -4.79 15.51
C VAL A 7 8.17 -3.56 15.86
N LEU A 8 9.49 -3.69 15.91
CA LEU A 8 10.45 -2.59 16.04
C LEU A 8 11.27 -2.50 14.77
N LEU A 9 11.31 -1.34 14.13
CA LEU A 9 12.24 -1.05 13.05
C LEU A 9 13.47 -0.32 13.61
N GLN A 10 14.60 -0.48 12.94
CA GLN A 10 15.83 0.22 13.36
C GLN A 10 15.62 1.74 13.41
N GLY A 11 15.94 2.36 14.53
CA GLY A 11 15.78 3.81 14.73
C GLY A 11 14.39 4.25 15.19
N GLU A 12 13.43 3.32 15.33
CA GLU A 12 12.14 3.62 15.94
C GLU A 12 12.25 3.64 17.47
N PRO A 13 11.58 4.58 18.14
CA PRO A 13 11.64 4.70 19.60
C PRO A 13 10.76 3.68 20.33
N ARG A 14 9.79 3.07 19.65
CA ARG A 14 8.83 2.14 20.25
C ARG A 14 8.41 1.06 19.27
N THR A 15 7.92 -0.05 19.80
CA THR A 15 7.29 -1.12 19.02
C THR A 15 5.91 -0.70 18.52
N LEU A 16 5.48 -1.31 17.42
CA LEU A 16 4.16 -1.15 16.85
C LEU A 16 3.44 -2.49 16.80
N SER A 17 2.19 -2.49 17.26
CA SER A 17 1.29 -3.63 17.11
C SER A 17 -0.01 -3.16 16.46
N MET A 18 -0.47 -3.90 15.45
CA MET A 18 -1.75 -3.63 14.77
C MET A 18 -2.30 -4.90 14.14
N MET A 19 -3.60 -4.91 13.89
CA MET A 19 -4.27 -5.98 13.17
C MET A 19 -5.20 -5.37 12.12
N ALA A 20 -4.94 -5.67 10.84
CA ALA A 20 -5.79 -5.24 9.73
C ALA A 20 -6.60 -6.43 9.20
N LYS A 21 -7.90 -6.24 9.03
CA LYS A 21 -8.87 -7.27 8.62
C LYS A 21 -9.48 -6.94 7.27
N GLU A 22 -10.01 -7.96 6.62
CA GLU A 22 -10.78 -7.82 5.38
C GLU A 22 -11.93 -6.83 5.55
N GLY A 23 -12.14 -6.00 4.54
CA GLY A 23 -13.17 -4.98 4.53
C GLY A 23 -12.90 -3.79 5.47
N GLN A 24 -11.71 -3.69 6.05
CA GLN A 24 -11.35 -2.63 6.99
C GLN A 24 -10.20 -1.75 6.45
N LEU A 25 -10.34 -0.45 6.70
CA LEU A 25 -9.28 0.53 6.50
C LEU A 25 -8.51 0.71 7.80
N THR A 26 -7.21 0.46 7.77
CA THR A 26 -6.28 0.79 8.85
C THR A 26 -5.40 1.94 8.40
N CYS A 27 -5.34 3.03 9.18
CA CYS A 27 -4.50 4.18 8.88
C CYS A 27 -3.31 4.27 9.84
N LEU A 28 -2.11 4.33 9.29
CA LEU A 28 -0.93 4.79 10.01
C LEU A 28 -0.84 6.32 9.93
N THR A 29 -0.61 6.97 11.04
CA THR A 29 -0.46 8.42 11.11
C THR A 29 0.78 8.80 11.91
N GLY A 30 1.33 9.97 11.67
CA GLY A 30 2.54 10.48 12.36
C GLY A 30 3.08 11.71 11.64
N ASP A 31 4.04 12.37 12.26
CA ASP A 31 4.55 13.66 11.76
C ASP A 31 5.50 13.55 10.58
N ASP A 32 6.21 12.45 10.45
CA ASP A 32 7.20 12.23 9.39
C ASP A 32 6.67 11.32 8.28
N PRO A 33 6.36 11.86 7.07
CA PRO A 33 5.93 11.05 5.93
C PRO A 33 6.94 9.96 5.53
N THR A 34 8.24 10.24 5.66
CA THR A 34 9.28 9.26 5.33
C THR A 34 9.24 8.07 6.28
N ARG A 35 8.96 8.33 7.54
CA ARG A 35 8.78 7.30 8.57
C ARG A 35 7.54 6.45 8.28
N LEU A 36 6.44 7.09 7.88
CA LEU A 36 5.20 6.39 7.49
C LEU A 36 5.44 5.46 6.28
N THR A 37 6.06 5.98 5.21
CA THR A 37 6.45 5.16 4.04
C THR A 37 7.34 3.98 4.44
N ARG A 38 8.29 4.20 5.37
CA ARG A 38 9.20 3.16 5.85
C ARG A 38 8.46 1.99 6.52
N TRP A 39 7.37 2.27 7.26
CA TRP A 39 6.51 1.22 7.82
C TRP A 39 5.83 0.40 6.74
N LEU A 40 5.32 1.02 5.67
CA LEU A 40 4.76 0.28 4.54
C LEU A 40 5.81 -0.59 3.84
N LEU A 41 7.03 -0.08 3.67
CA LEU A 41 8.13 -0.84 3.10
C LEU A 41 8.58 -2.02 3.99
N ALA A 42 8.47 -1.88 5.31
CA ALA A 42 8.71 -2.99 6.24
C ALA A 42 7.66 -4.10 6.07
N MET A 43 6.40 -3.75 5.87
CA MET A 43 5.33 -4.70 5.58
C MET A 43 5.56 -5.48 4.27
N LEU A 44 6.25 -4.87 3.30
CA LEU A 44 6.68 -5.51 2.06
C LEU A 44 7.99 -6.33 2.19
N GLY A 45 8.62 -6.28 3.37
CA GLY A 45 9.89 -6.96 3.62
C GLY A 45 11.11 -6.27 3.00
N PHE A 46 11.03 -4.96 2.69
CA PHE A 46 12.17 -4.17 2.20
C PHE A 46 12.95 -3.48 3.32
N VAL A 47 12.34 -3.33 4.50
CA VAL A 47 12.99 -2.79 5.69
C VAL A 47 13.02 -3.90 6.75
N PRO A 48 14.19 -4.19 7.33
CA PRO A 48 14.32 -5.26 8.31
C PRO A 48 13.63 -4.91 9.62
N VAL A 49 12.99 -5.91 10.22
CA VAL A 49 12.42 -5.87 11.57
C VAL A 49 13.50 -6.26 12.55
N VAL A 50 13.71 -5.44 13.60
CA VAL A 50 14.70 -5.67 14.66
C VAL A 50 14.12 -6.52 15.77
N HIS A 51 12.84 -6.34 16.09
CA HIS A 51 12.11 -7.09 17.11
C HIS A 51 10.68 -7.31 16.66
N GLY A 52 10.02 -8.34 17.18
CA GLY A 52 8.66 -8.69 16.82
C GLY A 52 8.56 -9.37 15.46
N PHE A 53 7.37 -9.46 14.93
CA PHE A 53 7.13 -10.12 13.64
C PHE A 53 5.91 -9.54 12.91
N ILE A 54 5.93 -9.68 11.59
CA ILE A 54 4.83 -9.35 10.68
C ILE A 54 4.26 -10.67 10.15
N CYS A 55 2.93 -10.82 10.15
CA CYS A 55 2.27 -12.03 9.68
C CYS A 55 1.14 -11.74 8.70
N ILE A 56 0.89 -12.70 7.80
CA ILE A 56 -0.37 -12.82 7.05
C ILE A 56 -0.98 -14.18 7.40
N ASP A 57 -2.17 -14.17 7.96
CA ASP A 57 -2.92 -15.39 8.36
C ASP A 57 -2.07 -16.36 9.21
N GLY A 58 -1.26 -15.81 10.12
CA GLY A 58 -0.38 -16.56 11.00
C GLY A 58 0.99 -16.94 10.40
N GLU A 59 1.20 -16.80 9.10
CA GLU A 59 2.49 -17.04 8.46
C GLU A 59 3.41 -15.83 8.65
N PRO A 60 4.64 -16.00 9.16
CA PRO A 60 5.52 -14.89 9.43
C PRO A 60 6.25 -14.41 8.17
N LEU A 61 6.48 -13.10 8.09
CA LEU A 61 7.34 -12.47 7.10
C LEU A 61 8.81 -12.76 7.43
N THR A 62 9.45 -13.50 6.56
CA THR A 62 10.88 -13.83 6.60
C THR A 62 11.51 -13.54 5.23
N VAL A 63 12.81 -13.66 5.11
CA VAL A 63 13.51 -13.56 3.81
C VAL A 63 12.93 -14.57 2.81
N ALA A 64 12.61 -15.78 3.26
CA ALA A 64 12.09 -16.86 2.42
C ALA A 64 10.62 -16.59 1.99
N THR A 65 9.77 -16.06 2.89
CA THR A 65 8.36 -15.82 2.63
C THR A 65 8.07 -14.45 1.98
N ALA A 66 9.02 -13.50 2.03
CA ALA A 66 8.83 -12.17 1.49
C ALA A 66 8.35 -12.11 0.02
N PRO A 67 8.81 -12.96 -0.92
CA PRO A 67 8.26 -13.00 -2.27
C PRO A 67 6.78 -13.38 -2.32
N VAL A 68 6.35 -14.31 -1.46
CA VAL A 68 4.95 -14.73 -1.33
C VAL A 68 4.11 -13.59 -0.77
N PHE A 69 4.58 -12.93 0.28
CA PHE A 69 3.92 -11.75 0.86
C PHE A 69 3.70 -10.65 -0.19
N ARG A 70 4.74 -10.29 -0.94
CA ARG A 70 4.61 -9.32 -2.05
C ARG A 70 3.65 -9.77 -3.14
N GLY A 71 3.50 -11.10 -3.34
CA GLY A 71 2.49 -11.67 -4.24
C GLY A 71 1.04 -11.43 -3.78
N LEU A 72 0.81 -11.25 -2.47
CA LEU A 72 -0.49 -10.98 -1.86
C LEU A 72 -0.78 -9.48 -1.68
N MET A 73 0.18 -8.61 -1.97
CA MET A 73 0.07 -7.18 -1.73
C MET A 73 0.14 -6.38 -3.02
N ALA A 74 -0.63 -5.30 -3.09
CA ALA A 74 -0.43 -4.20 -4.03
C ALA A 74 0.08 -2.99 -3.25
N TYR A 75 1.02 -2.25 -3.83
CA TYR A 75 1.54 -1.02 -3.23
C TYR A 75 1.30 0.16 -4.16
N ALA A 76 0.63 1.17 -3.64
CA ALA A 76 0.45 2.47 -4.30
C ALA A 76 1.31 3.51 -3.57
N PRO A 77 2.50 3.86 -4.10
CA PRO A 77 3.34 4.89 -3.50
C PRO A 77 2.71 6.27 -3.64
N SER A 78 3.07 7.20 -2.75
CA SER A 78 2.62 8.59 -2.81
C SER A 78 3.08 9.32 -4.08
N GLN A 79 4.22 8.90 -4.64
CA GLN A 79 4.82 9.43 -5.88
C GLN A 79 5.76 8.41 -6.50
N LEU A 80 5.95 8.49 -7.83
CA LEU A 80 6.89 7.62 -8.55
C LEU A 80 8.36 8.03 -8.39
N LYS A 81 8.63 9.27 -7.98
CA LYS A 81 9.99 9.75 -7.79
C LYS A 81 10.50 9.34 -6.42
N ALA A 82 11.45 8.41 -6.38
CA ALA A 82 12.31 8.25 -5.22
C ALA A 82 13.05 9.59 -4.99
N GLY A 83 12.89 10.19 -3.84
CA GLY A 83 13.70 11.33 -3.43
C GLY A 83 15.16 10.91 -3.33
N GLY A 84 16.03 11.50 -4.13
CA GLY A 84 17.46 11.23 -4.16
C GLY A 84 17.95 11.06 -5.60
N GLU A 85 19.08 11.67 -5.93
CA GLU A 85 19.73 11.68 -7.23
C GLU A 85 19.98 10.26 -7.79
N VAL A 86 18.96 9.60 -8.31
CA VAL A 86 19.16 8.51 -9.26
C VAL A 86 19.04 9.12 -10.66
N LYS A 87 20.15 9.63 -11.12
CA LYS A 87 20.34 9.89 -12.56
C LYS A 87 20.02 8.59 -13.28
N THR A 88 19.02 8.60 -14.17
CA THR A 88 18.73 7.60 -15.20
C THR A 88 17.83 6.40 -14.86
N TYR A 89 17.00 6.40 -13.86
CA TYR A 89 15.92 5.41 -13.78
C TYR A 89 14.62 6.07 -14.27
N GLU A 90 14.23 5.80 -15.51
CA GLU A 90 12.84 6.02 -15.90
C GLU A 90 11.97 5.08 -15.07
N PRO A 91 10.99 5.60 -14.30
CA PRO A 91 10.10 4.72 -13.56
C PRO A 91 9.43 3.77 -14.56
N PRO A 92 9.24 2.48 -14.21
CA PRO A 92 8.59 1.54 -15.10
C PRO A 92 7.26 2.11 -15.53
N SER A 93 6.98 2.06 -16.81
CA SER A 93 5.67 2.46 -17.31
C SER A 93 4.60 1.56 -16.67
N VAL A 94 3.35 2.03 -16.60
CA VAL A 94 2.25 1.19 -16.13
C VAL A 94 2.19 -0.11 -16.93
N GLN A 95 2.48 -0.05 -18.23
CA GLN A 95 2.54 -1.21 -19.09
C GLN A 95 3.65 -2.19 -18.66
N ASP A 96 4.80 -1.70 -18.19
CA ASP A 96 5.88 -2.57 -17.70
C ASP A 96 5.46 -3.31 -16.43
N VAL A 97 4.71 -2.64 -15.52
CA VAL A 97 4.17 -3.27 -14.31
C VAL A 97 3.20 -4.40 -14.69
N PHE A 98 2.35 -4.20 -15.68
CA PHE A 98 1.42 -5.23 -16.16
C PHE A 98 2.11 -6.33 -16.95
N ASN A 99 3.22 -6.05 -17.60
CA ASN A 99 4.03 -7.03 -18.32
C ASN A 99 4.91 -7.89 -17.38
N LEU A 100 4.99 -7.56 -16.09
CA LEU A 100 5.66 -8.43 -15.13
C LEU A 100 5.05 -9.83 -15.18
N LYS A 101 5.92 -10.86 -15.14
CA LYS A 101 5.51 -12.27 -15.23
C LYS A 101 4.37 -12.63 -14.26
N ALA A 102 4.37 -12.05 -13.06
CA ALA A 102 3.34 -12.23 -12.04
C ALA A 102 1.95 -11.67 -12.45
N ASN A 103 1.88 -10.78 -13.43
CA ASN A 103 0.64 -10.11 -13.86
C ASN A 103 0.23 -10.48 -15.29
N ARG A 104 0.98 -11.36 -15.99
CA ARG A 104 0.69 -11.76 -17.38
C ARG A 104 -0.64 -12.47 -17.58
N GLU A 105 -1.18 -13.07 -16.54
CA GLU A 105 -2.47 -13.76 -16.58
C GLU A 105 -3.67 -12.82 -16.64
N ARG A 106 -3.46 -11.53 -16.43
CA ARG A 106 -4.48 -10.47 -16.50
C ARG A 106 -4.04 -9.37 -17.45
N PRO A 107 -4.24 -9.52 -18.76
CA PRO A 107 -3.87 -8.48 -19.73
C PRO A 107 -4.71 -7.22 -19.47
N ILE A 108 -4.07 -6.16 -19.03
CA ILE A 108 -4.72 -4.87 -18.78
C ILE A 108 -4.46 -3.97 -19.98
N SER A 109 -5.53 -3.63 -20.69
CA SER A 109 -5.49 -2.67 -21.79
C SER A 109 -5.50 -1.23 -21.26
N ASN A 110 -5.06 -0.29 -22.08
CA ASN A 110 -5.15 1.14 -21.77
C ASN A 110 -6.61 1.58 -21.49
N GLY A 111 -7.58 0.94 -22.11
CA GLY A 111 -9.01 1.20 -21.87
C GLY A 111 -9.41 0.79 -20.44
N ILE A 112 -9.00 -0.38 -19.98
CA ILE A 112 -9.28 -0.87 -18.62
C ILE A 112 -8.62 0.05 -17.59
N LEU A 113 -7.36 0.46 -17.82
CA LEU A 113 -6.68 1.39 -16.94
C LEU A 113 -7.39 2.74 -16.87
N SER A 114 -7.75 3.31 -18.03
CA SER A 114 -8.46 4.60 -18.09
C SER A 114 -9.82 4.56 -17.40
N GLU A 115 -10.53 3.44 -17.50
CA GLU A 115 -11.79 3.21 -16.79
C GLU A 115 -11.56 3.16 -15.28
N GLU A 116 -10.55 2.43 -14.82
CA GLU A 116 -10.26 2.34 -13.40
C GLU A 116 -9.76 3.68 -12.82
N MET A 117 -8.97 4.45 -13.56
CA MET A 117 -8.58 5.81 -13.16
C MET A 117 -9.80 6.73 -12.98
N ARG A 118 -10.83 6.62 -13.84
CA ARG A 118 -12.09 7.36 -13.64
C ARG A 118 -12.80 6.96 -12.35
N ARG A 119 -12.70 5.69 -11.95
CA ARG A 119 -13.27 5.20 -10.70
C ARG A 119 -12.52 5.67 -9.47
N VAL A 120 -11.21 5.89 -9.58
CA VAL A 120 -10.42 6.50 -8.49
C VAL A 120 -10.93 7.90 -8.19
N GLY A 121 -11.30 8.68 -9.20
CA GLY A 121 -11.94 9.98 -9.05
C GLY A 121 -11.35 11.04 -9.96
N ALA A 122 -12.21 11.85 -10.55
CA ALA A 122 -11.81 12.91 -11.48
C ALA A 122 -11.03 14.05 -10.82
N SER A 123 -11.18 14.23 -9.49
CA SER A 123 -10.49 15.24 -8.69
C SER A 123 -9.12 14.79 -8.18
N VAL A 124 -8.79 13.49 -8.33
CA VAL A 124 -7.48 12.95 -7.97
C VAL A 124 -6.45 13.32 -9.04
N GLY A 125 -5.26 13.75 -8.63
CA GLY A 125 -4.16 14.03 -9.54
C GLY A 125 -3.85 12.82 -10.45
N LYS A 126 -3.57 13.06 -11.74
CA LYS A 126 -3.42 12.00 -12.75
C LYS A 126 -2.43 10.90 -12.33
N GLU A 127 -1.27 11.26 -11.78
CA GLU A 127 -0.26 10.30 -11.33
C GLU A 127 -0.79 9.42 -10.19
N GLN A 128 -1.38 10.03 -9.17
CA GLN A 128 -1.95 9.31 -8.03
C GLN A 128 -3.13 8.43 -8.42
N ALA A 129 -4.00 8.93 -9.31
CA ALA A 129 -5.10 8.15 -9.86
C ALA A 129 -4.59 6.92 -10.62
N GLN A 130 -3.50 7.07 -11.37
CA GLN A 130 -2.88 5.98 -12.11
C GLN A 130 -2.28 4.93 -11.16
N LEU A 131 -1.55 5.36 -10.12
CA LEU A 131 -0.94 4.46 -9.13
C LEU A 131 -2.00 3.66 -8.37
N LEU A 132 -3.05 4.32 -7.90
CA LEU A 132 -4.15 3.65 -7.20
C LEU A 132 -4.93 2.71 -8.14
N ALA A 133 -5.20 3.13 -9.38
CA ALA A 133 -5.87 2.30 -10.37
C ALA A 133 -5.06 1.03 -10.69
N VAL A 134 -3.73 1.16 -10.89
CA VAL A 134 -2.84 0.01 -11.08
C VAL A 134 -2.92 -0.93 -9.88
N ALA A 135 -2.77 -0.40 -8.67
CA ALA A 135 -2.82 -1.20 -7.45
C ALA A 135 -4.17 -1.95 -7.31
N GLY A 136 -5.28 -1.28 -7.58
CA GLY A 136 -6.60 -1.93 -7.56
C GLY A 136 -6.77 -2.99 -8.65
N LEU A 137 -6.31 -2.73 -9.88
CA LEU A 137 -6.37 -3.67 -10.99
C LEU A 137 -5.51 -4.92 -10.78
N LEU A 138 -4.46 -4.85 -9.96
CA LEU A 138 -3.70 -6.03 -9.56
C LEU A 138 -4.56 -7.03 -8.77
N GLY A 139 -5.66 -6.58 -8.18
CA GLY A 139 -6.64 -7.43 -7.50
C GLY A 139 -6.04 -8.22 -6.34
N LYS A 140 -5.08 -7.66 -5.64
CA LYS A 140 -4.45 -8.31 -4.49
C LYS A 140 -5.32 -8.16 -3.25
N PRO A 141 -5.32 -9.16 -2.34
CA PRO A 141 -6.11 -9.10 -1.11
C PRO A 141 -5.69 -7.98 -0.15
N ILE A 142 -4.47 -7.48 -0.25
CA ILE A 142 -3.96 -6.41 0.60
C ILE A 142 -3.48 -5.25 -0.26
N LEU A 143 -3.98 -4.04 0.02
CA LEU A 143 -3.52 -2.80 -0.57
C LEU A 143 -2.77 -1.97 0.48
N LEU A 144 -1.54 -1.64 0.20
CA LEU A 144 -0.75 -0.64 0.93
C LEU A 144 -0.79 0.67 0.13
N ALA A 145 -1.38 1.73 0.70
CA ALA A 145 -1.54 3.02 0.05
C ALA A 145 -0.76 4.10 0.81
N ASP A 146 0.27 4.63 0.17
CA ASP A 146 1.13 5.64 0.79
C ASP A 146 0.57 7.04 0.52
N ASN A 147 0.04 7.66 1.56
CA ASN A 147 -0.57 9.00 1.56
C ASN A 147 -1.56 9.19 0.39
N PRO A 148 -2.57 8.31 0.25
CA PRO A 148 -3.56 8.46 -0.80
C PRO A 148 -4.33 9.77 -0.61
N PRO A 149 -4.70 10.48 -1.71
CA PRO A 149 -5.51 11.67 -1.60
C PRO A 149 -6.89 11.32 -1.07
N VAL A 150 -7.46 12.19 -0.23
CA VAL A 150 -8.77 11.95 0.38
C VAL A 150 -9.89 11.84 -0.67
N GLU A 151 -9.73 12.47 -1.81
CA GLU A 151 -10.64 12.37 -2.96
C GLU A 151 -10.76 10.93 -3.50
N ALA A 152 -9.77 10.07 -3.22
CA ALA A 152 -9.82 8.65 -3.55
C ALA A 152 -10.53 7.79 -2.50
N LEU A 153 -11.07 8.37 -1.42
CA LEU A 153 -11.70 7.65 -0.33
C LEU A 153 -12.83 6.71 -0.81
N ALA A 154 -13.70 7.20 -1.69
CA ALA A 154 -14.78 6.39 -2.25
C ALA A 154 -14.26 5.16 -3.02
N TYR A 155 -13.11 5.30 -3.68
CA TYR A 155 -12.45 4.20 -4.36
C TYR A 155 -11.88 3.17 -3.36
N LEU A 156 -11.23 3.63 -2.30
CA LEU A 156 -10.74 2.75 -1.24
C LEU A 156 -11.89 2.00 -0.56
N GLN A 157 -13.01 2.69 -0.26
CA GLN A 157 -14.21 2.07 0.30
C GLN A 157 -14.78 0.99 -0.63
N ARG A 158 -14.76 1.21 -1.95
CA ARG A 158 -15.15 0.19 -2.92
C ARG A 158 -14.26 -1.06 -2.84
N LEU A 159 -12.93 -0.91 -2.72
CA LEU A 159 -12.03 -2.04 -2.56
C LEU A 159 -12.28 -2.80 -1.26
N LEU A 160 -12.57 -2.08 -0.18
CA LEU A 160 -12.96 -2.67 1.11
C LEU A 160 -14.23 -3.51 0.99
N GLN A 161 -15.26 -3.00 0.28
CA GLN A 161 -16.49 -3.75 0.02
C GLN A 161 -16.27 -5.02 -0.82
N GLN A 162 -15.19 -5.08 -1.58
CA GLN A 162 -14.76 -6.26 -2.32
C GLN A 162 -13.93 -7.23 -1.46
N GLY A 163 -13.77 -6.95 -0.17
CA GLY A 163 -13.03 -7.79 0.79
C GLY A 163 -11.55 -7.48 0.91
N ALA A 164 -11.05 -6.42 0.26
CA ALA A 164 -9.65 -6.06 0.42
C ALA A 164 -9.34 -5.59 1.85
N ILE A 165 -8.10 -5.86 2.30
CA ILE A 165 -7.50 -5.20 3.45
C ILE A 165 -6.81 -3.96 2.91
N VAL A 166 -7.13 -2.78 3.43
CA VAL A 166 -6.46 -1.53 3.05
C VAL A 166 -5.70 -0.97 4.23
N ILE A 167 -4.39 -0.81 4.07
CA ILE A 167 -3.52 -0.14 5.04
C ILE A 167 -3.01 1.12 4.36
N ALA A 168 -3.37 2.29 4.88
CA ALA A 168 -2.98 3.57 4.32
C ALA A 168 -2.14 4.37 5.31
N THR A 169 -1.28 5.24 4.80
CA THR A 169 -0.68 6.30 5.60
C THR A 169 -1.44 7.60 5.35
N SER A 170 -1.73 8.39 6.37
CA SER A 170 -2.39 9.68 6.17
C SER A 170 -2.27 10.60 7.37
N LYS A 171 -2.35 11.92 7.09
CA LYS A 171 -2.59 12.98 8.08
C LYS A 171 -3.95 13.67 7.85
N ASP A 172 -4.67 13.34 6.78
CA ASP A 172 -5.96 13.95 6.49
C ASP A 172 -7.03 13.42 7.45
N GLY A 173 -7.62 14.33 8.24
CA GLY A 173 -8.60 13.99 9.26
C GLY A 173 -9.85 13.30 8.70
N ARG A 174 -10.22 13.53 7.43
CA ARG A 174 -11.37 12.86 6.78
C ARG A 174 -11.05 11.39 6.51
N LEU A 175 -9.82 11.08 6.07
CA LEU A 175 -9.41 9.71 5.84
C LEU A 175 -9.24 8.95 7.16
N LEU A 176 -8.68 9.63 8.18
CA LEU A 176 -8.54 9.07 9.52
C LEU A 176 -9.90 8.79 10.18
N ALA A 177 -10.91 9.64 9.96
CA ALA A 177 -12.26 9.46 10.49
C ALA A 177 -12.99 8.24 9.91
N GLU A 178 -12.66 7.83 8.69
CA GLU A 178 -13.23 6.66 8.02
C GLU A 178 -12.46 5.35 8.32
N ALA A 179 -11.31 5.45 8.98
CA ALA A 179 -10.53 4.28 9.32
C ALA A 179 -11.16 3.48 10.46
N SER A 180 -11.20 2.16 10.30
CA SER A 180 -11.61 1.23 11.36
C SER A 180 -10.59 1.19 12.51
N GLN A 181 -9.33 1.50 12.20
CA GLN A 181 -8.23 1.59 13.15
C GLN A 181 -7.27 2.71 12.71
N VAL A 182 -6.90 3.57 13.66
CA VAL A 182 -5.83 4.55 13.47
C VAL A 182 -4.67 4.19 14.39
N VAL A 183 -3.48 4.12 13.84
CA VAL A 183 -2.26 3.74 14.56
C VAL A 183 -1.24 4.85 14.41
N GLU A 184 -0.82 5.42 15.51
CA GLU A 184 0.19 6.47 15.55
C GLU A 184 1.61 5.86 15.59
N VAL A 185 2.47 6.29 14.70
CA VAL A 185 3.87 5.85 14.56
C VAL A 185 4.85 6.97 14.77
#